data_6cb845a93a1e99bdcc0a5ac60894e449
#
_entry.id   6cb845a93a1e99bdcc0a5ac60894e449
#
_cell.length_a   1.000
_cell.length_b   1.000
_cell.length_c   1.000
_cell.angle_alpha   90.00
_cell.angle_beta   90.00
_cell.angle_gamma   90.00
#
_symmetry.space_group_name_H-M   'P 1'
#
loop_
_entity.id
_entity.type
_entity.pdbx_description
1 polymer ?
#
loop_
_entity_poly.entity_id
_entity_poly.type
_entity_poly.pdbx_seq_one_letter_code
_entity_poly.pdbx_strand_id
1 'polypeptide(L)' 'MPTVEQQRAWEHGLPGYLQHDLDAYKEGRANGSTLLDCLWGELYGSINGAEIDDGAITHEQAQYLREKYLWGRTVEG' A
#
# COMPACT_ATOMS: atom_id res chain seq x y z
N MET A 1 -3.46 -1.19 17.66
CA MET A 1 -3.50 -2.13 16.53
C MET A 1 -4.85 -2.08 15.86
N PRO A 2 -4.90 -1.96 14.55
CA PRO A 2 -6.18 -2.01 13.87
C PRO A 2 -6.78 -3.42 13.93
N THR A 3 -8.10 -3.46 14.00
CA THR A 3 -8.82 -4.73 13.96
C THR A 3 -8.79 -5.30 12.54
N VAL A 4 -9.18 -6.57 12.39
CA VAL A 4 -9.26 -7.18 11.07
C VAL A 4 -10.25 -6.44 10.19
N GLU A 5 -11.37 -6.00 10.75
CA GLU A 5 -12.35 -5.22 10.01
C GLU A 5 -11.77 -3.89 9.54
N GLN A 6 -11.03 -3.22 10.42
CA GLN A 6 -10.41 -1.96 10.10
C GLN A 6 -9.34 -2.13 9.01
N GLN A 7 -8.56 -3.20 9.08
CA GLN A 7 -7.58 -3.51 8.06
C GLN A 7 -8.24 -3.72 6.70
N ARG A 8 -9.35 -4.44 6.67
CA ARG A 8 -10.09 -4.63 5.42
C ARG A 8 -10.62 -3.32 4.88
N ALA A 9 -11.19 -2.49 5.77
CA ALA A 9 -11.71 -1.20 5.35
C ALA A 9 -10.61 -0.31 4.77
N TRP A 10 -9.43 -0.38 5.34
CA TRP A 10 -8.30 0.43 4.88
C TRP A 10 -7.73 -0.04 3.55
N GLU A 11 -8.05 -1.26 3.12
CA GLU A 11 -7.59 -1.78 1.83
C GLU A 11 -8.67 -1.73 0.77
N HIS A 12 -9.85 -1.21 1.12
CA HIS A 12 -10.95 -1.04 0.18
C HIS A 12 -11.30 0.44 0.07
N GLY A 13 -11.93 0.79 -1.04
CA GLY A 13 -12.33 2.17 -1.25
C GLY A 13 -11.17 3.13 -1.44
N LEU A 14 -10.02 2.62 -1.82
CA LEU A 14 -8.87 3.46 -2.09
C LEU A 14 -9.06 4.23 -3.39
N PRO A 15 -8.40 5.40 -3.54
CA PRO A 15 -8.39 6.08 -4.84
C PRO A 15 -7.93 5.12 -5.93
N GLY A 16 -8.49 5.29 -7.14
CA GLY A 16 -8.20 4.36 -8.23
C GLY A 16 -6.73 4.17 -8.52
N TYR A 17 -5.97 5.27 -8.53
CA TYR A 17 -4.53 5.20 -8.80
C TYR A 17 -3.79 4.42 -7.70
N LEU A 18 -4.21 4.59 -6.45
CA LEU A 18 -3.57 3.89 -5.34
C LEU A 18 -3.94 2.41 -5.37
N GLN A 19 -5.19 2.10 -5.63
CA GLN A 19 -5.62 0.71 -5.73
C GLN A 19 -4.89 -0.01 -6.85
N HIS A 20 -4.73 0.66 -7.98
CA HIS A 20 -4.01 0.12 -9.13
C HIS A 20 -2.56 -0.21 -8.76
N ASP A 21 -1.88 0.72 -8.11
CA ASP A 21 -0.48 0.53 -7.74
C ASP A 21 -0.32 -0.53 -6.67
N LEU A 22 -1.26 -0.60 -5.73
CA LEU A 22 -1.24 -1.62 -4.71
C LEU A 22 -1.43 -3.01 -5.30
N ASP A 23 -2.39 -3.15 -6.21
CA ASP A 23 -2.64 -4.43 -6.86
C ASP A 23 -1.46 -4.87 -7.70
N ALA A 24 -0.85 -3.93 -8.42
CA ALA A 24 0.33 -4.22 -9.23
C ALA A 24 1.50 -4.68 -8.35
N TYR A 25 1.68 -4.04 -7.21
CA TYR A 25 2.75 -4.41 -6.29
C TYR A 25 2.52 -5.80 -5.71
N LYS A 26 1.29 -6.10 -5.29
CA LYS A 26 0.95 -7.43 -4.78
C LYS A 26 1.21 -8.51 -5.81
N GLU A 27 0.80 -8.26 -7.04
CA GLU A 27 1.00 -9.20 -8.13
C GLU A 27 2.48 -9.39 -8.43
N GLY A 28 3.24 -8.30 -8.46
CA GLY A 28 4.67 -8.36 -8.69
C GLY A 28 5.40 -9.18 -7.64
N ARG A 29 5.00 -9.03 -6.37
CA ARG A 29 5.60 -9.82 -5.29
C ARG A 29 5.26 -11.30 -5.45
N ALA A 30 4.02 -11.60 -5.78
CA ALA A 30 3.56 -12.98 -5.92
C ALA A 30 4.27 -13.68 -7.08
N ASN A 31 4.56 -12.93 -8.14
CA ASN A 31 5.16 -13.48 -9.35
C ASN A 31 6.69 -13.39 -9.39
N GLY A 32 7.29 -12.76 -8.38
CA GLY A 32 8.75 -12.57 -8.37
C GLY A 32 9.21 -11.62 -9.46
N SER A 33 8.45 -10.54 -9.68
CA SER A 33 8.74 -9.59 -10.76
C SER A 33 10.11 -8.95 -10.58
N THR A 34 10.83 -8.78 -11.69
CA THR A 34 12.10 -8.07 -11.69
C THR A 34 11.90 -6.55 -11.59
N LEU A 35 10.66 -6.09 -11.73
CA LEU A 35 10.31 -4.68 -11.65
C LEU A 35 9.82 -4.29 -10.26
N LEU A 36 10.07 -5.12 -9.26
CA LEU A 36 9.54 -4.91 -7.93
C LEU A 36 9.98 -3.58 -7.32
N ASP A 37 11.22 -3.18 -7.58
CA ASP A 37 11.72 -1.89 -7.09
C ASP A 37 10.92 -0.72 -7.67
N CYS A 38 10.59 -0.78 -8.94
CA CYS A 38 9.78 0.25 -9.58
C CYS A 38 8.37 0.26 -9.00
N LEU A 39 7.79 -0.91 -8.82
CA LEU A 39 6.45 -1.04 -8.23
C LEU A 39 6.43 -0.52 -6.80
N TRP A 40 7.49 -0.79 -6.05
CA TRP A 40 7.63 -0.29 -4.68
C TRP A 40 7.60 1.25 -4.66
N GLY A 41 8.39 1.86 -5.55
CA GLY A 41 8.46 3.32 -5.62
C GLY A 41 7.15 3.94 -6.04
N GLU A 42 6.47 3.34 -7.00
CA GLU A 42 5.16 3.83 -7.46
C GLU A 42 4.13 3.74 -6.35
N LEU A 43 4.10 2.62 -5.63
CA LEU A 43 3.16 2.45 -4.53
C LEU A 43 3.45 3.45 -3.40
N TYR A 44 4.71 3.62 -3.06
CA TYR A 44 5.12 4.58 -2.03
C TYR A 44 4.65 5.99 -2.40
N GLY A 45 4.88 6.40 -3.66
CA GLY A 45 4.45 7.70 -4.15
C GLY A 45 2.94 7.86 -4.13
N SER A 46 2.20 6.82 -4.52
CA SER A 46 0.74 6.87 -4.53
C SER A 46 0.17 6.96 -3.12
N ILE A 47 0.75 6.26 -2.16
CA ILE A 47 0.32 6.36 -0.76
C ILE A 47 0.56 7.78 -0.25
N ASN A 48 1.74 8.34 -0.50
CA ASN A 48 2.05 9.70 -0.06
C ASN A 48 1.13 10.71 -0.72
N GLY A 49 0.87 10.57 -2.02
CA GLY A 49 -0.02 11.46 -2.73
C GLY A 49 -1.44 11.40 -2.18
N ALA A 50 -1.93 10.20 -1.89
CA ALA A 50 -3.28 10.03 -1.37
C ALA A 50 -3.41 10.64 0.04
N GLU A 51 -2.37 10.54 0.85
CA GLU A 51 -2.39 11.08 2.20
C GLU A 51 -2.21 12.59 2.21
N ILE A 52 -1.17 13.07 1.54
CA ILE A 52 -0.69 14.45 1.68
C ILE A 52 -1.35 15.38 0.67
N ASP A 53 -1.35 15.01 -0.60
CA ASP A 53 -1.85 15.88 -1.65
C ASP A 53 -3.37 15.87 -1.76
N ASP A 54 -3.96 14.67 -1.75
CA ASP A 54 -5.40 14.51 -1.97
C ASP A 54 -6.20 14.43 -0.69
N GLY A 55 -5.56 14.07 0.42
CA GLY A 55 -6.28 13.85 1.68
C GLY A 55 -7.31 12.74 1.57
N ALA A 56 -7.10 11.80 0.64
CA ALA A 56 -8.06 10.73 0.39
C ALA A 56 -7.97 9.61 1.41
N ILE A 57 -6.82 9.47 2.09
CA ILE A 57 -6.63 8.50 3.15
C ILE A 57 -6.03 9.20 4.37
N THR A 58 -6.24 8.61 5.53
CA THR A 58 -5.71 9.18 6.77
C THR A 58 -4.24 8.81 6.93
N HIS A 59 -3.57 9.53 7.83
CA HIS A 59 -2.18 9.21 8.16
C HIS A 59 -2.05 7.78 8.70
N GLU A 60 -2.99 7.37 9.55
CA GLU A 60 -2.96 6.02 10.10
C GLU A 60 -3.12 4.97 9.01
N GLN A 61 -4.03 5.22 8.08
CA GLN A 61 -4.24 4.32 6.94
C GLN A 61 -2.99 4.24 6.07
N ALA A 62 -2.39 5.39 5.78
CA ALA A 62 -1.16 5.43 4.99
C ALA A 62 -0.04 4.67 5.68
N GLN A 63 0.10 4.86 6.98
CA GLN A 63 1.13 4.18 7.75
C GLN A 63 0.92 2.66 7.75
N TYR A 64 -0.34 2.25 7.90
CA TYR A 64 -0.68 0.83 7.82
C TYR A 64 -0.25 0.22 6.48
N LEU A 65 -0.56 0.91 5.38
CA LEU A 65 -0.21 0.41 4.05
C LEU A 65 1.30 0.34 3.85
N ARG A 66 2.01 1.36 4.30
CA ARG A 66 3.48 1.36 4.21
C ARG A 66 4.08 0.20 4.99
N GLU A 67 3.64 0.02 6.22
CA GLU A 67 4.21 -1.02 7.07
C GLU A 67 3.90 -2.40 6.56
N LYS A 68 2.68 -2.60 6.09
CA LYS A 68 2.27 -3.92 5.63
C LYS A 68 2.93 -4.31 4.32
N TYR A 69 3.01 -3.38 3.37
CA TYR A 69 3.44 -3.71 2.01
C TYR A 69 4.86 -3.26 1.68
N LEU A 70 5.26 -2.10 2.13
CA LEU A 70 6.56 -1.56 1.77
C LEU A 70 7.64 -1.91 2.78
N TRP A 71 7.29 -1.90 4.06
CA TRP A 71 8.24 -2.19 5.13
C TRP A 71 7.94 -3.51 5.83
N GLY A 72 6.97 -4.26 5.32
CA GLY A 72 6.44 -5.43 5.98
C GLY A 72 7.33 -6.64 5.95
N ARG A 73 8.53 -6.50 5.43
CA ARG A 73 9.47 -7.62 5.39
C ARG A 73 9.71 -8.25 6.74
N THR A 74 9.51 -7.47 7.79
CA THR A 74 9.65 -7.97 9.14
C THR A 74 8.60 -9.01 9.47
N VAL A 75 7.50 -8.97 8.75
CA VAL A 75 6.41 -9.90 8.97
C VAL A 75 6.81 -11.30 8.55
N GLU A 76 7.68 -11.38 7.60
CA GLU A 76 8.08 -12.66 7.07
C GLU A 76 9.10 -13.33 7.93
N GLY A 77 9.62 -12.59 8.86
CA GLY A 77 10.49 -13.06 9.92
C GLY A 77 11.65 -13.85 9.45
#